data_25be316de44c3901fb3235a99d056086
#
_entry.id   25be316de44c3901fb3235a99d056086
#
_cell.length_a   1.000
_cell.length_b   1.000
_cell.length_c   1.000
_cell.angle_alpha   90.00
_cell.angle_beta   90.00
_cell.angle_gamma   90.00
#
_symmetry.space_group_name_H-M   'P 1'
#
loop_
_entity.id
_entity.type
_entity.pdbx_description
1 polymer ?
#
loop_
_entity_poly.entity_id
_entity_poly.type
_entity_poly.pdbx_seq_one_letter_code
_entity_poly.pdbx_strand_id
1 'polypeptide(L)'
;MGLRKMQQKILFYNSVFPLVYQVVATICGFILPRLILGHFGTEVNGLVNSIIQFLGVISLLELGVGAVVQSSLYKPLADNDVINVSKVVASADKFFRNLGYILLIYVIAMVFYYPILVKQNFDFFFTASLIVAISIRFFAQYFFGIVNRLILLADQKAYIQFIAQIIAITANTVGCYILIKFDCSVQAVYGMTSIIFFLQPVAIHLYIKKKYALNRKIHYDVEPIKQKWNGIAQHIAAVILSNSDSIVLTAFSTLANVSIYSVYLLPISGVQLLILSMTAGIQALIGNLLAKQDLAKLSRVFKWTEWLIHSGTTILFTLTAV
;
A
#
# COMPACT_ATOMS: atom_id res chain seq x y z
N MET A 1 37.48 -1.01 0.36
CA MET A 1 36.93 -1.05 1.74
C MET A 1 35.68 -0.18 1.89
N GLY A 2 35.59 1.02 1.30
CA GLY A 2 34.45 1.93 1.39
C GLY A 2 33.13 1.42 0.80
N LEU A 3 33.14 0.80 -0.39
CA LEU A 3 31.95 0.28 -1.07
C LEU A 3 31.26 -0.84 -0.27
N ARG A 4 32.02 -1.74 0.36
CA ARG A 4 31.50 -2.84 1.19
C ARG A 4 30.80 -2.29 2.46
N LYS A 5 31.36 -1.25 3.09
CA LYS A 5 30.74 -0.57 4.24
C LYS A 5 29.46 0.18 3.84
N MET A 6 29.42 0.78 2.64
CA MET A 6 28.24 1.46 2.14
C MET A 6 27.11 0.50 1.83
N GLN A 7 27.40 -0.64 1.21
CA GLN A 7 26.41 -1.70 0.96
C GLN A 7 25.85 -2.29 2.26
N GLN A 8 26.70 -2.51 3.27
CA GLN A 8 26.27 -2.98 4.58
C GLN A 8 25.32 -1.98 5.28
N LYS A 9 25.58 -0.67 5.18
CA LYS A 9 24.69 0.37 5.71
C LYS A 9 23.32 0.38 5.00
N ILE A 10 23.31 0.25 3.67
CA ILE A 10 22.06 0.20 2.89
C ILE A 10 21.24 -1.03 3.26
N LEU A 11 21.87 -2.19 3.39
CA LEU A 11 21.22 -3.41 3.84
C LEU A 11 20.63 -3.24 5.26
N PHE A 12 21.40 -2.68 6.17
CA PHE A 12 20.92 -2.38 7.52
C PHE A 12 19.70 -1.46 7.51
N TYR A 13 19.76 -0.36 6.76
CA TYR A 13 18.62 0.57 6.67
C TYR A 13 17.39 -0.09 6.04
N ASN A 14 17.57 -0.89 4.98
CA ASN A 14 16.47 -1.63 4.34
C ASN A 14 15.89 -2.74 5.23
N SER A 15 16.57 -3.17 6.28
CA SER A 15 16.03 -4.10 7.26
C SER A 15 15.37 -3.40 8.44
N VAL A 16 15.96 -2.32 8.94
CA VAL A 16 15.49 -1.63 10.15
C VAL A 16 14.27 -0.74 9.88
N PHE A 17 14.30 0.09 8.82
CA PHE A 17 13.20 1.04 8.56
C PHE A 17 11.85 0.38 8.25
N PRO A 18 11.76 -0.75 7.52
CA PRO A 18 10.50 -1.47 7.39
C PRO A 18 9.93 -1.95 8.71
N LEU A 19 10.79 -2.45 9.62
CA LEU A 19 10.36 -2.89 10.96
C LEU A 19 9.88 -1.71 11.81
N VAL A 20 10.63 -0.61 11.83
CA VAL A 20 10.21 0.62 12.54
C VAL A 20 8.88 1.13 11.97
N TYR A 21 8.73 1.17 10.64
CA TYR A 21 7.47 1.53 10.00
C TYR A 21 6.32 0.62 10.47
N GLN A 22 6.55 -0.69 10.51
CA GLN A 22 5.52 -1.65 10.92
C GLN A 22 5.07 -1.42 12.36
N VAL A 23 6.01 -1.16 13.29
CA VAL A 23 5.68 -0.86 14.69
C VAL A 23 4.88 0.46 14.77
N VAL A 24 5.35 1.51 14.13
CA VAL A 24 4.66 2.82 14.12
C VAL A 24 3.28 2.70 13.46
N ALA A 25 3.18 2.01 12.32
CA ALA A 25 1.91 1.80 11.63
C ALA A 25 0.91 1.02 12.48
N THR A 26 1.36 0.00 13.21
CA THR A 26 0.51 -0.76 14.13
C THR A 26 -0.01 0.12 15.26
N ILE A 27 0.87 0.87 15.93
CA ILE A 27 0.48 1.80 17.01
C ILE A 27 -0.53 2.84 16.50
N CYS A 28 -0.23 3.52 15.40
CA CYS A 28 -1.12 4.50 14.78
C CYS A 28 -2.44 3.85 14.33
N GLY A 29 -2.38 2.61 13.81
CA GLY A 29 -3.53 1.82 13.37
C GLY A 29 -4.50 1.48 14.50
N PHE A 30 -4.06 1.38 15.75
CA PHE A 30 -4.94 1.24 16.92
C PHE A 30 -5.44 2.59 17.44
N ILE A 31 -4.62 3.62 17.40
CA ILE A 31 -4.98 4.96 17.92
C ILE A 31 -6.07 5.61 17.04
N LEU A 32 -5.91 5.63 15.71
CA LEU A 32 -6.81 6.34 14.80
C LEU A 32 -8.26 5.86 14.86
N PRO A 33 -8.57 4.55 14.76
CA PRO A 33 -9.95 4.07 14.87
C PRO A 33 -10.57 4.42 16.21
N ARG A 34 -9.81 4.32 17.31
CA ARG A 34 -10.31 4.69 18.65
C ARG A 34 -10.70 6.18 18.72
N LEU A 35 -9.89 7.07 18.13
CA LEU A 35 -10.20 8.50 18.09
C LEU A 35 -11.45 8.77 17.24
N ILE A 36 -11.54 8.14 16.05
CA ILE A 36 -12.66 8.33 15.12
C ILE A 36 -13.95 7.76 15.71
N LEU A 37 -13.91 6.55 16.25
CA LEU A 37 -15.07 5.90 16.91
C LEU A 37 -15.57 6.70 18.12
N GLY A 38 -14.65 7.19 18.95
CA GLY A 38 -14.99 7.92 20.16
C GLY A 38 -15.64 9.28 19.90
N HIS A 39 -15.33 9.90 18.76
CA HIS A 39 -15.82 11.24 18.44
C HIS A 39 -16.97 11.24 17.38
N PHE A 40 -16.83 10.45 16.30
CA PHE A 40 -17.78 10.45 15.19
C PHE A 40 -18.75 9.24 15.22
N GLY A 41 -18.52 8.27 16.06
CA GLY A 41 -19.36 7.08 16.19
C GLY A 41 -19.09 5.98 15.16
N THR A 42 -19.78 4.85 15.36
CA THR A 42 -19.58 3.62 14.59
C THR A 42 -20.04 3.74 13.14
N GLU A 43 -21.13 4.45 12.88
CA GLU A 43 -21.69 4.59 11.54
C GLU A 43 -20.76 5.39 10.62
N VAL A 44 -20.19 6.50 11.11
CA VAL A 44 -19.21 7.31 10.36
C VAL A 44 -17.94 6.52 10.11
N ASN A 45 -17.43 5.79 11.10
CA ASN A 45 -16.26 4.94 10.92
C ASN A 45 -16.54 3.83 9.89
N GLY A 46 -17.72 3.22 9.93
CA GLY A 46 -18.17 2.24 8.94
C GLY A 46 -18.26 2.82 7.53
N LEU A 47 -18.85 4.02 7.39
CA LEU A 47 -18.93 4.74 6.12
C LEU A 47 -17.54 4.98 5.52
N VAL A 48 -16.61 5.50 6.32
CA VAL A 48 -15.24 5.76 5.86
C VAL A 48 -14.52 4.48 5.44
N ASN A 49 -14.58 3.43 6.25
CA ASN A 49 -13.96 2.14 5.90
C ASN A 49 -14.57 1.56 4.62
N SER A 50 -15.89 1.63 4.47
CA SER A 50 -16.57 1.21 3.25
C SER A 50 -16.07 2.02 2.02
N ILE A 51 -16.05 3.35 2.08
CA ILE A 51 -15.53 4.19 0.99
C ILE A 51 -14.09 3.80 0.62
N ILE A 52 -13.23 3.57 1.61
CA ILE A 52 -11.83 3.17 1.39
C ILE A 52 -11.76 1.83 0.67
N GLN A 53 -12.57 0.85 1.05
CA GLN A 53 -12.60 -0.48 0.41
C GLN A 53 -13.14 -0.40 -1.03
N PHE A 54 -14.22 0.35 -1.26
CA PHE A 54 -14.71 0.59 -2.62
C PHE A 54 -13.66 1.27 -3.49
N LEU A 55 -12.95 2.30 -3.01
CA LEU A 55 -11.86 2.93 -3.73
C LEU A 55 -10.68 1.96 -3.95
N GLY A 56 -10.46 1.01 -3.03
CA GLY A 56 -9.44 -0.03 -3.12
C GLY A 56 -9.65 -1.01 -4.28
N VAL A 57 -10.89 -1.19 -4.75
CA VAL A 57 -11.22 -2.06 -5.89
C VAL A 57 -10.47 -1.66 -7.17
N ILE A 58 -10.12 -0.38 -7.33
CA ILE A 58 -9.36 0.09 -8.49
C ILE A 58 -8.02 -0.66 -8.65
N SER A 59 -7.44 -1.15 -7.56
CA SER A 59 -6.19 -1.91 -7.59
C SER A 59 -6.30 -3.24 -8.36
N LEU A 60 -7.53 -3.77 -8.60
CA LEU A 60 -7.74 -4.90 -9.52
C LEU A 60 -7.15 -4.64 -10.90
N LEU A 61 -7.24 -3.38 -11.37
CA LEU A 61 -6.76 -2.99 -12.68
C LEU A 61 -5.22 -2.85 -12.77
N GLU A 62 -4.52 -2.89 -11.64
CA GLU A 62 -3.05 -2.90 -11.63
C GLU A 62 -2.48 -4.21 -12.19
N LEU A 63 -3.25 -5.30 -12.14
CA LEU A 63 -2.95 -6.60 -12.77
C LEU A 63 -1.56 -7.17 -12.42
N GLY A 64 -1.01 -6.79 -11.27
CA GLY A 64 0.34 -7.21 -10.85
C GLY A 64 1.49 -6.57 -11.62
N VAL A 65 1.21 -5.57 -12.46
CA VAL A 65 2.22 -4.86 -13.29
C VAL A 65 3.34 -4.28 -12.44
N GLY A 66 3.09 -3.89 -11.19
CA GLY A 66 4.10 -3.37 -10.27
C GLY A 66 5.31 -4.31 -10.10
N ALA A 67 5.09 -5.61 -9.91
CA ALA A 67 6.16 -6.60 -9.76
C ALA A 67 6.97 -6.75 -11.05
N VAL A 68 6.32 -6.70 -12.21
CA VAL A 68 6.97 -6.80 -13.52
C VAL A 68 7.80 -5.55 -13.82
N VAL A 69 7.29 -4.35 -13.48
CA VAL A 69 8.06 -3.10 -13.57
C VAL A 69 9.31 -3.16 -12.70
N GLN A 70 9.14 -3.59 -11.44
CA GLN A 70 10.26 -3.70 -10.52
C GLN A 70 11.34 -4.65 -11.02
N SER A 71 10.96 -5.84 -11.52
CA SER A 71 11.90 -6.81 -12.08
C SER A 71 12.61 -6.29 -13.34
N SER A 72 11.90 -5.54 -14.19
CA SER A 72 12.45 -4.92 -15.39
C SER A 72 13.46 -3.79 -15.10
N LEU A 73 13.40 -3.20 -13.90
CA LEU A 73 14.32 -2.14 -13.47
C LEU A 73 15.64 -2.68 -12.89
N TYR A 74 15.70 -3.92 -12.38
CA TYR A 74 16.90 -4.43 -11.69
C TYR A 74 18.16 -4.36 -12.52
N LYS A 75 18.14 -4.94 -13.73
CA LYS A 75 19.31 -4.99 -14.59
C LYS A 75 19.74 -3.60 -15.07
N PRO A 76 18.86 -2.75 -15.65
CA PRO A 76 19.26 -1.41 -16.08
C PRO A 76 19.79 -0.53 -14.93
N LEU A 77 19.25 -0.65 -13.71
CA LEU A 77 19.77 0.08 -12.55
C LEU A 77 21.13 -0.42 -12.11
N ALA A 78 21.37 -1.75 -12.14
CA ALA A 78 22.66 -2.33 -11.79
C ALA A 78 23.76 -1.93 -12.80
N ASP A 79 23.40 -1.86 -14.09
CA ASP A 79 24.30 -1.48 -15.18
C ASP A 79 24.46 0.06 -15.33
N ASN A 80 23.76 0.87 -14.51
CA ASN A 80 23.66 2.33 -14.61
C ASN A 80 23.17 2.82 -16.00
N ASP A 81 22.34 2.01 -16.67
CA ASP A 81 21.77 2.32 -17.99
C ASP A 81 20.55 3.24 -17.84
N VAL A 82 20.81 4.54 -17.78
CA VAL A 82 19.79 5.58 -17.60
C VAL A 82 18.76 5.56 -18.72
N ILE A 83 19.14 5.18 -19.94
CA ILE A 83 18.24 5.15 -21.10
C ILE A 83 17.20 4.04 -20.92
N ASN A 84 17.61 2.82 -20.63
CA ASN A 84 16.69 1.71 -20.44
C ASN A 84 15.88 1.86 -19.14
N VAL A 85 16.44 2.41 -18.06
CA VAL A 85 15.64 2.81 -16.88
C VAL A 85 14.57 3.80 -17.27
N SER A 86 14.89 4.84 -18.06
CA SER A 86 13.93 5.85 -18.51
C SER A 86 12.81 5.25 -19.37
N LYS A 87 13.11 4.29 -20.25
CA LYS A 87 12.10 3.58 -21.07
C LYS A 87 11.13 2.80 -20.23
N VAL A 88 11.62 2.02 -19.26
CA VAL A 88 10.76 1.25 -18.33
C VAL A 88 9.90 2.19 -17.49
N VAL A 89 10.48 3.26 -16.95
CA VAL A 89 9.77 4.27 -16.16
C VAL A 89 8.70 4.98 -17.00
N ALA A 90 9.01 5.37 -18.25
CA ALA A 90 8.04 6.03 -19.12
C ALA A 90 6.84 5.12 -19.45
N SER A 91 7.08 3.83 -19.71
CA SER A 91 6.01 2.85 -19.94
C SER A 91 5.16 2.64 -18.68
N ALA A 92 5.80 2.51 -17.50
CA ALA A 92 5.12 2.36 -16.23
C ALA A 92 4.28 3.62 -15.89
N ASP A 93 4.84 4.82 -16.05
CA ASP A 93 4.13 6.08 -15.83
C ASP A 93 2.89 6.21 -16.74
N LYS A 94 3.00 5.80 -18.01
CA LYS A 94 1.87 5.78 -18.94
C LYS A 94 0.76 4.83 -18.46
N PHE A 95 1.13 3.62 -18.03
CA PHE A 95 0.19 2.63 -17.53
C PHE A 95 -0.54 3.12 -16.27
N PHE A 96 0.20 3.51 -15.22
CA PHE A 96 -0.41 3.94 -13.95
C PHE A 96 -1.16 5.25 -14.07
N ARG A 97 -0.74 6.18 -14.94
CA ARG A 97 -1.49 7.40 -15.23
C ARG A 97 -2.83 7.11 -15.91
N ASN A 98 -2.88 6.14 -16.83
CA ASN A 98 -4.14 5.70 -17.42
C ASN A 98 -5.08 5.11 -16.36
N LEU A 99 -4.56 4.33 -15.39
CA LEU A 99 -5.34 3.87 -14.24
C LEU A 99 -5.83 5.05 -13.37
N GLY A 100 -5.01 6.10 -13.22
CA GLY A 100 -5.42 7.33 -12.55
C GLY A 100 -6.60 8.03 -13.24
N TYR A 101 -6.67 8.02 -14.57
CA TYR A 101 -7.85 8.54 -15.30
C TYR A 101 -9.07 7.63 -15.16
N ILE A 102 -8.89 6.32 -15.15
CA ILE A 102 -9.99 5.38 -14.86
C ILE A 102 -10.49 5.58 -13.44
N LEU A 103 -9.59 5.77 -12.47
CA LEU A 103 -9.95 6.12 -11.10
C LEU A 103 -10.78 7.41 -11.05
N LEU A 104 -10.46 8.42 -11.86
CA LEU A 104 -11.25 9.67 -11.90
C LEU A 104 -12.71 9.40 -12.30
N ILE A 105 -12.92 8.63 -13.37
CA ILE A 105 -14.26 8.24 -13.83
C ILE A 105 -14.96 7.42 -12.74
N TYR A 106 -14.25 6.49 -12.11
CA TYR A 106 -14.79 5.66 -11.02
C TYR A 106 -15.19 6.50 -9.80
N VAL A 107 -14.38 7.46 -9.38
CA VAL A 107 -14.70 8.37 -8.26
C VAL A 107 -15.92 9.24 -8.59
N ILE A 108 -16.01 9.75 -9.83
CA ILE A 108 -17.21 10.50 -10.27
C ILE A 108 -18.45 9.60 -10.15
N ALA A 109 -18.40 8.36 -10.65
CA ALA A 109 -19.48 7.42 -10.50
C ALA A 109 -19.82 7.14 -9.02
N MET A 110 -18.82 6.92 -8.17
CA MET A 110 -19.02 6.73 -6.74
C MET A 110 -19.70 7.93 -6.07
N VAL A 111 -19.32 9.16 -6.42
CA VAL A 111 -19.92 10.39 -5.84
C VAL A 111 -21.42 10.45 -6.10
N PHE A 112 -21.90 9.95 -7.23
CA PHE A 112 -23.33 9.95 -7.55
C PHE A 112 -24.06 8.71 -7.03
N TYR A 113 -23.49 7.53 -7.14
CA TYR A 113 -24.20 6.28 -6.83
C TYR A 113 -24.07 5.83 -5.37
N TYR A 114 -22.89 5.99 -4.77
CA TYR A 114 -22.66 5.50 -3.41
C TYR A 114 -23.52 6.21 -2.34
N PRO A 115 -23.75 7.53 -2.37
CA PRO A 115 -24.65 8.21 -1.42
C PRO A 115 -26.10 7.68 -1.50
N ILE A 116 -26.54 7.21 -2.67
CA ILE A 116 -27.89 6.61 -2.83
C ILE A 116 -27.96 5.28 -2.09
N LEU A 117 -26.88 4.50 -2.10
CA LEU A 117 -26.76 3.21 -1.41
C LEU A 117 -26.87 3.37 0.12
N VAL A 118 -26.27 4.42 0.68
CA VAL A 118 -26.22 4.69 2.13
C VAL A 118 -27.20 5.78 2.60
N LYS A 119 -28.16 6.16 1.75
CA LYS A 119 -29.10 7.28 1.97
C LYS A 119 -29.87 7.22 3.29
N GLN A 120 -30.09 6.05 3.84
CA GLN A 120 -30.81 5.90 5.11
C GLN A 120 -30.07 6.47 6.31
N ASN A 121 -28.72 6.55 6.24
CA ASN A 121 -27.86 6.92 7.36
C ASN A 121 -27.22 8.30 7.21
N PHE A 122 -26.98 8.76 5.96
CA PHE A 122 -26.22 9.98 5.71
C PHE A 122 -26.80 10.80 4.54
N ASP A 123 -26.69 12.12 4.67
CA ASP A 123 -27.03 13.04 3.59
C ASP A 123 -26.12 12.87 2.36
N PHE A 124 -26.65 13.19 1.18
CA PHE A 124 -25.95 13.08 -0.09
C PHE A 124 -24.64 13.89 -0.09
N PHE A 125 -24.72 15.18 0.29
CA PHE A 125 -23.55 16.07 0.27
C PHE A 125 -22.49 15.66 1.31
N PHE A 126 -22.91 15.17 2.45
CA PHE A 126 -22.01 14.65 3.47
C PHE A 126 -21.17 13.49 2.93
N THR A 127 -21.83 12.50 2.31
CA THR A 127 -21.17 11.30 1.77
C THR A 127 -20.32 11.66 0.55
N ALA A 128 -20.83 12.47 -0.37
CA ALA A 128 -20.11 12.88 -1.58
C ALA A 128 -18.83 13.66 -1.26
N SER A 129 -18.90 14.63 -0.33
CA SER A 129 -17.71 15.40 0.10
C SER A 129 -16.66 14.51 0.76
N LEU A 130 -17.07 13.49 1.52
CA LEU A 130 -16.17 12.53 2.16
C LEU A 130 -15.49 11.63 1.13
N ILE A 131 -16.22 11.15 0.09
CA ILE A 131 -15.63 10.39 -1.02
C ILE A 131 -14.55 11.21 -1.72
N VAL A 132 -14.84 12.49 -2.06
CA VAL A 132 -13.87 13.38 -2.70
C VAL A 132 -12.64 13.56 -1.80
N ALA A 133 -12.84 13.86 -0.52
CA ALA A 133 -11.75 14.06 0.42
C ALA A 133 -10.84 12.83 0.51
N ILE A 134 -11.41 11.63 0.61
CA ILE A 134 -10.66 10.38 0.73
C ILE A 134 -9.96 10.01 -0.60
N SER A 135 -10.56 10.31 -1.76
CA SER A 135 -10.02 9.92 -3.07
C SER A 135 -8.72 10.62 -3.42
N ILE A 136 -8.44 11.81 -2.90
CA ILE A 136 -7.24 12.62 -3.19
C ILE A 136 -5.95 11.80 -2.98
N ARG A 137 -5.86 11.01 -1.90
CA ARG A 137 -4.68 10.18 -1.61
C ARG A 137 -4.49 9.06 -2.64
N PHE A 138 -5.58 8.50 -3.20
CA PHE A 138 -5.50 7.47 -4.24
C PHE A 138 -4.96 8.07 -5.53
N PHE A 139 -5.42 9.26 -5.94
CA PHE A 139 -4.86 9.95 -7.10
C PHE A 139 -3.36 10.20 -6.94
N ALA A 140 -2.91 10.64 -5.76
CA ALA A 140 -1.51 10.86 -5.49
C ALA A 140 -0.66 9.60 -5.72
N GLN A 141 -1.17 8.42 -5.35
CA GLN A 141 -0.48 7.14 -5.56
C GLN A 141 -0.33 6.83 -7.06
N TYR A 142 -1.38 6.94 -7.86
CA TYR A 142 -1.34 6.62 -9.29
C TYR A 142 -0.51 7.61 -10.10
N PHE A 143 -0.55 8.92 -9.79
CA PHE A 143 0.17 9.94 -10.54
C PHE A 143 1.63 10.14 -10.08
N PHE A 144 1.92 9.92 -8.78
CA PHE A 144 3.24 10.24 -8.22
C PHE A 144 3.85 9.11 -7.38
N GLY A 145 3.04 8.18 -6.84
CA GLY A 145 3.48 7.24 -5.82
C GLY A 145 4.08 5.96 -6.39
N ILE A 146 3.31 5.20 -7.16
CA ILE A 146 3.61 3.79 -7.47
C ILE A 146 4.94 3.63 -8.19
N VAL A 147 5.13 4.33 -9.32
CA VAL A 147 6.35 4.17 -10.13
C VAL A 147 7.60 4.60 -9.37
N ASN A 148 7.53 5.71 -8.62
CA ASN A 148 8.65 6.18 -7.82
C ASN A 148 9.02 5.21 -6.69
N ARG A 149 8.02 4.60 -6.05
CA ARG A 149 8.24 3.52 -5.08
C ARG A 149 8.97 2.33 -5.72
N LEU A 150 8.53 1.89 -6.91
CA LEU A 150 9.14 0.77 -7.61
C LEU A 150 10.61 1.04 -7.98
N ILE A 151 10.95 2.27 -8.36
CA ILE A 151 12.35 2.68 -8.61
C ILE A 151 13.17 2.54 -7.33
N LEU A 152 12.70 3.05 -6.19
CA LEU A 152 13.42 2.95 -4.91
C LEU A 152 13.58 1.51 -4.44
N LEU A 153 12.55 0.67 -4.63
CA LEU A 153 12.61 -0.76 -4.30
C LEU A 153 13.64 -1.48 -5.17
N ALA A 154 13.63 -1.22 -6.50
CA ALA A 154 14.55 -1.84 -7.43
C ALA A 154 16.00 -1.39 -7.22
N ASP A 155 16.23 -0.13 -6.85
CA ASP A 155 17.55 0.45 -6.53
C ASP A 155 18.01 0.20 -5.09
N GLN A 156 17.35 -0.73 -4.37
CA GLN A 156 17.69 -1.08 -2.97
C GLN A 156 17.67 0.12 -2.01
N LYS A 157 16.86 1.14 -2.30
CA LYS A 157 16.68 2.35 -1.46
C LYS A 157 15.28 2.41 -0.84
N ALA A 158 14.68 1.26 -0.56
CA ALA A 158 13.35 1.13 0.03
C ALA A 158 13.21 1.90 1.36
N TYR A 159 14.31 2.02 2.13
CA TYR A 159 14.32 2.74 3.40
C TYR A 159 13.84 4.20 3.27
N ILE A 160 14.06 4.86 2.12
CA ILE A 160 13.59 6.24 1.86
C ILE A 160 12.06 6.29 1.84
N GLN A 161 11.44 5.30 1.19
CA GLN A 161 9.98 5.13 1.16
C GLN A 161 9.43 4.93 2.56
N PHE A 162 10.06 4.06 3.37
CA PHE A 162 9.61 3.77 4.74
C PHE A 162 9.77 4.97 5.67
N ILE A 163 10.86 5.75 5.55
CA ILE A 163 11.03 7.00 6.30
C ILE A 163 9.89 7.98 5.97
N ALA A 164 9.60 8.19 4.67
CA ALA A 164 8.51 9.07 4.26
C ALA A 164 7.14 8.58 4.78
N GLN A 165 6.91 7.26 4.82
CA GLN A 165 5.70 6.66 5.37
C GLN A 165 5.60 6.85 6.88
N ILE A 166 6.70 6.67 7.64
CA ILE A 166 6.73 6.90 9.09
C ILE A 166 6.35 8.35 9.39
N ILE A 167 6.96 9.30 8.69
CA ILE A 167 6.66 10.73 8.85
C ILE A 167 5.18 11.01 8.54
N ALA A 168 4.67 10.49 7.41
CA ALA A 168 3.30 10.73 6.99
C ALA A 168 2.27 10.13 7.98
N ILE A 169 2.45 8.87 8.44
CA ILE A 169 1.49 8.23 9.33
C ILE A 169 1.51 8.88 10.74
N THR A 170 2.69 9.26 11.22
CA THR A 170 2.83 9.97 12.51
C THR A 170 2.17 11.36 12.42
N ALA A 171 2.48 12.13 11.37
CA ALA A 171 1.89 13.45 11.16
C ALA A 171 0.36 13.36 11.01
N ASN A 172 -0.14 12.32 10.31
CA ASN A 172 -1.56 12.06 10.18
C ASN A 172 -2.22 11.77 11.54
N THR A 173 -1.62 10.90 12.34
CA THR A 173 -2.18 10.54 13.65
C THR A 173 -2.23 11.74 14.59
N VAL A 174 -1.16 12.53 14.64
CA VAL A 174 -1.11 13.76 15.44
C VAL A 174 -2.11 14.79 14.91
N GLY A 175 -2.18 14.99 13.60
CA GLY A 175 -3.11 15.94 12.98
C GLY A 175 -4.57 15.53 13.22
N CYS A 176 -4.93 14.26 13.08
CA CYS A 176 -6.27 13.76 13.40
C CYS A 176 -6.62 14.01 14.87
N TYR A 177 -5.69 13.72 15.80
CA TYR A 177 -5.90 14.00 17.22
C TYR A 177 -6.18 15.48 17.47
N ILE A 178 -5.39 16.38 16.87
CA ILE A 178 -5.57 17.83 17.01
C ILE A 178 -6.94 18.27 16.47
N LEU A 179 -7.29 17.89 15.23
CA LEU A 179 -8.56 18.30 14.60
C LEU A 179 -9.78 17.76 15.38
N ILE A 180 -9.70 16.53 15.85
CA ILE A 180 -10.78 15.92 16.66
C ILE A 180 -10.91 16.67 18.00
N LYS A 181 -9.80 17.06 18.64
CA LYS A 181 -9.84 17.83 19.89
C LYS A 181 -10.45 19.23 19.72
N PHE A 182 -10.36 19.79 18.51
CA PHE A 182 -11.01 21.07 18.15
C PHE A 182 -12.41 20.90 17.55
N ASP A 183 -13.06 19.76 17.72
CA ASP A 183 -14.41 19.44 17.24
C ASP A 183 -14.58 19.70 15.72
N CYS A 184 -13.50 19.50 14.94
CA CYS A 184 -13.59 19.65 13.49
C CYS A 184 -14.41 18.53 12.85
N SER A 185 -15.05 18.84 11.71
CA SER A 185 -15.84 17.87 10.96
C SER A 185 -15.03 16.69 10.45
N VAL A 186 -15.68 15.56 10.23
CA VAL A 186 -15.04 14.36 9.67
C VAL A 186 -14.42 14.62 8.30
N GLN A 187 -15.03 15.50 7.49
CA GLN A 187 -14.49 15.94 6.19
C GLN A 187 -13.15 16.67 6.34
N ALA A 188 -13.03 17.54 7.37
CA ALA A 188 -11.79 18.24 7.64
C ALA A 188 -10.68 17.24 8.07
N VAL A 189 -11.00 16.25 8.90
CA VAL A 189 -10.08 15.20 9.35
C VAL A 189 -9.58 14.37 8.15
N TYR A 190 -10.47 13.88 7.30
CA TYR A 190 -10.08 13.09 6.13
C TYR A 190 -9.51 13.92 4.99
N GLY A 191 -9.88 15.19 4.87
CA GLY A 191 -9.24 16.15 3.96
C GLY A 191 -7.77 16.37 4.33
N MET A 192 -7.48 16.65 5.61
CA MET A 192 -6.10 16.76 6.12
C MET A 192 -5.33 15.44 5.93
N THR A 193 -5.94 14.29 6.28
CA THR A 193 -5.36 12.97 6.04
C THR A 193 -4.93 12.81 4.58
N SER A 194 -5.81 13.16 3.67
CA SER A 194 -5.52 13.03 2.23
C SER A 194 -4.44 13.99 1.76
N ILE A 195 -4.36 15.20 2.31
CA ILE A 195 -3.27 16.15 2.00
C ILE A 195 -1.93 15.57 2.47
N ILE A 196 -1.83 15.03 3.70
CA ILE A 196 -0.60 14.44 4.21
C ILE A 196 -0.15 13.26 3.33
N PHE A 197 -1.08 12.35 3.02
CA PHE A 197 -0.77 11.21 2.15
C PHE A 197 -0.62 11.58 0.67
N PHE A 198 -1.01 12.76 0.23
CA PHE A 198 -0.68 13.34 -1.07
C PHE A 198 0.75 13.89 -1.08
N LEU A 199 1.15 14.59 -0.04
CA LEU A 199 2.49 15.20 0.06
C LEU A 199 3.61 14.14 0.08
N GLN A 200 3.38 12.98 0.67
CA GLN A 200 4.35 11.89 0.76
C GLN A 200 4.83 11.41 -0.63
N PRO A 201 3.98 10.96 -1.57
CA PRO A 201 4.43 10.53 -2.90
C PRO A 201 4.97 11.70 -3.74
N VAL A 202 4.49 12.93 -3.54
CA VAL A 202 5.04 14.12 -4.19
C VAL A 202 6.48 14.38 -3.71
N ALA A 203 6.75 14.29 -2.42
CA ALA A 203 8.10 14.45 -1.88
C ALA A 203 9.07 13.39 -2.45
N ILE A 204 8.62 12.13 -2.55
CA ILE A 204 9.40 11.05 -3.18
C ILE A 204 9.62 11.34 -4.66
N HIS A 205 8.60 11.82 -5.37
CA HIS A 205 8.72 12.20 -6.78
C HIS A 205 9.78 13.29 -6.98
N LEU A 206 9.77 14.33 -6.15
CA LEU A 206 10.77 15.41 -6.19
C LEU A 206 12.18 14.89 -5.86
N TYR A 207 12.31 13.98 -4.88
CA TYR A 207 13.58 13.31 -4.58
C TYR A 207 14.11 12.53 -5.79
N ILE A 208 13.26 11.70 -6.43
CA ILE A 208 13.63 10.92 -7.62
C ILE A 208 14.05 11.85 -8.76
N LYS A 209 13.26 12.90 -9.03
CA LYS A 209 13.56 13.88 -10.08
C LYS A 209 14.92 14.56 -9.86
N LYS A 210 15.29 14.84 -8.60
CA LYS A 210 16.58 15.45 -8.26
C LYS A 210 17.75 14.46 -8.31
N LYS A 211 17.51 13.20 -7.92
CA LYS A 211 18.57 12.19 -7.75
C LYS A 211 18.87 11.38 -9.01
N TYR A 212 17.85 11.15 -9.85
CA TYR A 212 17.94 10.34 -11.05
C TYR A 212 17.68 11.21 -12.29
N ALA A 213 18.59 11.18 -13.24
CA ALA A 213 18.47 11.94 -14.51
C ALA A 213 17.54 11.21 -15.49
N LEU A 214 16.29 10.92 -15.09
CA LEU A 214 15.34 10.13 -15.88
C LEU A 214 14.57 10.99 -16.88
N ASN A 215 14.55 10.56 -18.15
CA ASN A 215 13.67 11.13 -19.17
C ASN A 215 12.35 10.34 -19.23
N ARG A 216 11.32 10.83 -18.51
CA ARG A 216 9.98 10.19 -18.45
C ARG A 216 9.16 10.33 -19.74
N LYS A 217 9.65 11.11 -20.74
CA LYS A 217 9.00 11.31 -22.05
C LYS A 217 9.78 10.63 -23.17
N ILE A 218 10.72 9.74 -22.85
CA ILE A 218 11.52 9.03 -23.85
C ILE A 218 10.61 8.17 -24.73
N HIS A 219 10.87 8.22 -26.05
CA HIS A 219 10.19 7.34 -27.00
C HIS A 219 10.81 5.93 -26.96
N TYR A 220 9.99 4.91 -27.15
CA TYR A 220 10.40 3.51 -27.26
C TYR A 220 9.55 2.80 -28.32
N ASP A 221 10.20 2.07 -29.24
CA ASP A 221 9.53 1.33 -30.30
C ASP A 221 9.00 -0.02 -29.82
N VAL A 222 9.73 -0.65 -28.90
CA VAL A 222 9.36 -1.94 -28.31
C VAL A 222 8.97 -1.74 -26.85
N GLU A 223 7.84 -2.33 -26.44
CA GLU A 223 7.36 -2.27 -25.06
C GLU A 223 8.42 -2.80 -24.08
N PRO A 224 8.97 -1.95 -23.19
CA PRO A 224 10.05 -2.36 -22.29
C PRO A 224 9.58 -3.26 -21.15
N ILE A 225 8.27 -3.22 -20.81
CA ILE A 225 7.69 -4.07 -19.75
C ILE A 225 7.09 -5.31 -20.43
N LYS A 226 7.89 -6.36 -20.51
CA LYS A 226 7.46 -7.68 -21.01
C LYS A 226 6.61 -8.40 -19.96
N GLN A 227 5.71 -9.29 -20.40
CA GLN A 227 4.94 -10.19 -19.52
C GLN A 227 4.04 -9.49 -18.49
N LYS A 228 3.42 -8.34 -18.83
CA LYS A 228 2.49 -7.60 -17.97
C LYS A 228 1.34 -8.47 -17.38
N TRP A 229 1.03 -9.57 -18.05
CA TRP A 229 -0.12 -10.42 -17.77
C TRP A 229 0.19 -11.63 -16.86
N ASN A 230 1.48 -11.85 -16.56
CA ASN A 230 1.87 -12.94 -15.66
C ASN A 230 1.48 -12.56 -14.21
N GLY A 231 0.73 -13.43 -13.55
CA GLY A 231 0.29 -13.19 -12.16
C GLY A 231 -1.04 -12.45 -12.00
N ILE A 232 -1.77 -12.15 -13.10
CA ILE A 232 -3.09 -11.49 -13.03
C ILE A 232 -4.05 -12.22 -12.10
N ALA A 233 -4.20 -13.53 -12.27
CA ALA A 233 -5.14 -14.32 -11.49
C ALA A 233 -4.83 -14.22 -9.97
N GLN A 234 -3.54 -14.31 -9.60
CA GLN A 234 -3.10 -14.18 -8.22
C GLN A 234 -3.36 -12.77 -7.68
N HIS A 235 -3.11 -11.73 -8.48
CA HIS A 235 -3.35 -10.35 -8.08
C HIS A 235 -4.85 -10.08 -7.88
N ILE A 236 -5.69 -10.50 -8.83
CA ILE A 236 -7.15 -10.39 -8.73
C ILE A 236 -7.67 -11.12 -7.49
N ALA A 237 -7.23 -12.36 -7.25
CA ALA A 237 -7.62 -13.12 -6.08
C ALA A 237 -7.24 -12.41 -4.77
N ALA A 238 -6.03 -11.83 -4.69
CA ALA A 238 -5.57 -11.09 -3.50
C ALA A 238 -6.43 -9.83 -3.26
N VAL A 239 -6.76 -9.07 -4.31
CA VAL A 239 -7.57 -7.85 -4.16
C VAL A 239 -9.02 -8.18 -3.80
N ILE A 240 -9.61 -9.22 -4.40
CA ILE A 240 -10.95 -9.70 -4.03
C ILE A 240 -10.94 -10.11 -2.56
N LEU A 241 -10.00 -10.95 -2.14
CA LEU A 241 -9.88 -11.41 -0.76
C LEU A 241 -9.74 -10.24 0.24
N SER A 242 -9.07 -9.16 -0.14
CA SER A 242 -8.83 -8.03 0.75
C SER A 242 -10.01 -7.04 0.86
N ASN A 243 -10.90 -6.99 -0.13
CA ASN A 243 -11.92 -5.92 -0.21
C ASN A 243 -13.36 -6.45 -0.20
N SER A 244 -13.62 -7.71 -0.59
CA SER A 244 -14.97 -8.23 -0.80
C SER A 244 -15.83 -8.21 0.47
N ASP A 245 -15.26 -8.54 1.62
CA ASP A 245 -16.01 -8.64 2.87
C ASP A 245 -16.67 -7.31 3.25
N SER A 246 -15.91 -6.22 3.20
CA SER A 246 -16.45 -4.89 3.50
C SER A 246 -17.47 -4.41 2.47
N ILE A 247 -17.29 -4.78 1.20
CA ILE A 247 -18.23 -4.46 0.11
C ILE A 247 -19.55 -5.21 0.33
N VAL A 248 -19.50 -6.52 0.61
CA VAL A 248 -20.65 -7.34 0.90
C VAL A 248 -21.37 -6.85 2.15
N LEU A 249 -20.65 -6.57 3.25
CA LEU A 249 -21.24 -6.00 4.46
C LEU A 249 -21.92 -4.64 4.20
N THR A 250 -21.33 -3.78 3.34
CA THR A 250 -21.94 -2.50 2.97
C THR A 250 -23.23 -2.67 2.19
N ALA A 251 -23.29 -3.66 1.28
CA ALA A 251 -24.45 -3.91 0.43
C ALA A 251 -25.59 -4.63 1.15
N PHE A 252 -25.28 -5.55 2.07
CA PHE A 252 -26.25 -6.48 2.67
C PHE A 252 -26.41 -6.34 4.18
N SER A 253 -25.72 -5.40 4.84
CA SER A 253 -25.75 -5.20 6.27
C SER A 253 -25.79 -3.71 6.63
N THR A 254 -25.27 -3.31 7.79
CA THR A 254 -25.25 -1.93 8.27
C THR A 254 -23.83 -1.37 8.27
N LEU A 255 -23.68 -0.06 8.16
CA LEU A 255 -22.39 0.62 8.29
C LEU A 255 -21.76 0.42 9.69
N ALA A 256 -22.59 0.28 10.74
CA ALA A 256 -22.11 -0.10 12.06
C ALA A 256 -21.41 -1.46 12.04
N ASN A 257 -21.96 -2.47 11.36
CA ASN A 257 -21.33 -3.78 11.18
C ASN A 257 -20.04 -3.71 10.37
N VAL A 258 -19.96 -2.87 9.34
CA VAL A 258 -18.71 -2.60 8.61
C VAL A 258 -17.65 -2.02 9.56
N SER A 259 -18.05 -1.10 10.45
CA SER A 259 -17.16 -0.53 11.45
C SER A 259 -16.64 -1.60 12.43
N ILE A 260 -17.54 -2.42 12.99
CA ILE A 260 -17.17 -3.51 13.89
C ILE A 260 -16.20 -4.47 13.20
N TYR A 261 -16.52 -4.91 11.98
CA TYR A 261 -15.65 -5.77 11.19
C TYR A 261 -14.26 -5.17 10.97
N SER A 262 -14.19 -3.89 10.62
CA SER A 262 -12.92 -3.19 10.39
C SER A 262 -12.02 -3.14 11.63
N VAL A 263 -12.63 -3.00 12.82
CA VAL A 263 -11.89 -3.02 14.09
C VAL A 263 -11.35 -4.41 14.41
N TYR A 264 -12.14 -5.47 14.18
CA TYR A 264 -11.67 -6.84 14.33
C TYR A 264 -10.57 -7.23 13.36
N LEU A 265 -10.55 -6.63 12.14
CA LEU A 265 -9.49 -6.85 11.18
C LEU A 265 -8.13 -6.25 11.60
N LEU A 266 -8.08 -5.26 12.50
CA LEU A 266 -6.83 -4.61 12.90
C LEU A 266 -5.83 -5.60 13.55
N PRO A 267 -6.19 -6.35 14.61
CA PRO A 267 -5.27 -7.33 15.20
C PRO A 267 -4.93 -8.45 14.21
N ILE A 268 -5.88 -8.92 13.41
CA ILE A 268 -5.68 -9.97 12.41
C ILE A 268 -4.63 -9.49 11.37
N SER A 269 -4.81 -8.30 10.82
CA SER A 269 -3.88 -7.71 9.86
C SER A 269 -2.51 -7.44 10.48
N GLY A 270 -2.47 -7.00 11.75
CA GLY A 270 -1.22 -6.81 12.48
C GLY A 270 -0.41 -8.10 12.59
N VAL A 271 -1.04 -9.21 13.00
CA VAL A 271 -0.42 -10.54 13.07
C VAL A 271 0.03 -11.02 11.68
N GLN A 272 -0.83 -10.87 10.66
CA GLN A 272 -0.50 -11.24 9.28
C GLN A 272 0.74 -10.49 8.78
N LEU A 273 0.83 -9.19 9.02
CA LEU A 273 1.98 -8.39 8.61
C LEU A 273 3.27 -8.77 9.35
N LEU A 274 3.20 -9.12 10.63
CA LEU A 274 4.35 -9.64 11.37
C LEU A 274 4.86 -10.93 10.74
N ILE A 275 3.98 -11.89 10.45
CA ILE A 275 4.35 -13.16 9.80
C ILE A 275 4.97 -12.91 8.42
N LEU A 276 4.35 -12.07 7.60
CA LEU A 276 4.88 -11.73 6.27
C LEU A 276 6.25 -11.05 6.35
N SER A 277 6.49 -10.19 7.33
CA SER A 277 7.80 -9.54 7.50
C SER A 277 8.90 -10.53 7.87
N MET A 278 8.58 -11.56 8.67
CA MET A 278 9.53 -12.63 9.03
C MET A 278 9.87 -13.52 7.83
N THR A 279 8.93 -13.71 6.89
CA THR A 279 9.12 -14.61 5.74
C THR A 279 9.83 -13.96 4.55
N ALA A 280 9.86 -12.63 4.46
CA ALA A 280 10.47 -11.91 3.34
C ALA A 280 11.94 -12.26 3.08
N GLY A 281 12.75 -12.42 4.16
CA GLY A 281 14.15 -12.83 4.05
C GLY A 281 14.31 -14.29 3.60
N ILE A 282 13.41 -15.15 3.99
CA ILE A 282 13.42 -16.58 3.68
C ILE A 282 13.11 -16.82 2.19
N GLN A 283 12.21 -16.02 1.61
CA GLN A 283 11.86 -16.09 0.19
C GLN A 283 13.11 -15.91 -0.70
N ALA A 284 13.96 -14.94 -0.38
CA ALA A 284 15.21 -14.70 -1.12
C ALA A 284 16.20 -15.87 -0.97
N LEU A 285 16.28 -16.47 0.24
CA LEU A 285 17.11 -17.64 0.49
C LEU A 285 16.65 -18.86 -0.30
N ILE A 286 15.36 -19.14 -0.30
CA ILE A 286 14.75 -20.24 -1.06
C ILE A 286 15.01 -20.05 -2.57
N GLY A 287 14.81 -18.85 -3.10
CA GLY A 287 15.07 -18.53 -4.50
C GLY A 287 16.54 -18.77 -4.90
N ASN A 288 17.49 -18.39 -4.03
CA ASN A 288 18.93 -18.61 -4.26
C ASN A 288 19.29 -20.10 -4.23
N LEU A 289 18.74 -20.88 -3.27
CA LEU A 289 18.97 -22.33 -3.19
C LEU A 289 18.40 -23.07 -4.40
N LEU A 290 17.22 -22.66 -4.86
CA LEU A 290 16.62 -23.20 -6.08
C LEU A 290 17.48 -22.91 -7.31
N ALA A 291 17.98 -21.69 -7.46
CA ALA A 291 18.87 -21.31 -8.55
C ALA A 291 20.20 -22.09 -8.54
N LYS A 292 20.70 -22.46 -7.35
CA LYS A 292 21.90 -23.29 -7.19
C LYS A 292 21.64 -24.79 -7.28
N GLN A 293 20.40 -25.22 -7.45
CA GLN A 293 19.96 -26.62 -7.47
C GLN A 293 20.35 -27.43 -6.22
N ASP A 294 20.57 -26.79 -5.08
CA ASP A 294 20.84 -27.45 -3.80
C ASP A 294 19.53 -27.93 -3.14
N LEU A 295 18.98 -29.00 -3.72
CA LEU A 295 17.68 -29.54 -3.32
C LEU A 295 17.62 -30.05 -1.89
N ALA A 296 18.74 -30.60 -1.39
CA ALA A 296 18.83 -31.13 -0.02
C ALA A 296 18.72 -29.99 1.03
N LYS A 297 19.47 -28.91 0.81
CA LYS A 297 19.42 -27.73 1.67
C LYS A 297 18.10 -26.97 1.50
N LEU A 298 17.59 -26.89 0.27
CA LEU A 298 16.28 -26.30 -0.03
C LEU A 298 15.16 -27.01 0.75
N SER A 299 15.10 -28.34 0.70
CA SER A 299 14.06 -29.12 1.43
C SER A 299 14.15 -28.90 2.95
N ARG A 300 15.35 -28.84 3.51
CA ARG A 300 15.55 -28.58 4.94
C ARG A 300 15.08 -27.18 5.35
N VAL A 301 15.48 -26.16 4.58
CA VAL A 301 15.07 -24.76 4.82
C VAL A 301 13.56 -24.63 4.67
N PHE A 302 12.96 -25.26 3.65
CA PHE A 302 11.52 -25.22 3.42
C PHE A 302 10.74 -25.83 4.60
N LYS A 303 11.09 -27.05 5.03
CA LYS A 303 10.46 -27.72 6.19
C LYS A 303 10.55 -26.89 7.46
N TRP A 304 11.73 -26.32 7.73
CA TRP A 304 11.93 -25.47 8.91
C TRP A 304 11.10 -24.18 8.84
N THR A 305 11.02 -23.57 7.66
CA THR A 305 10.20 -22.38 7.42
C THR A 305 8.72 -22.68 7.60
N GLU A 306 8.25 -23.79 7.02
CA GLU A 306 6.87 -24.24 7.14
C GLU A 306 6.49 -24.47 8.61
N TRP A 307 7.33 -25.19 9.36
CA TRP A 307 7.14 -25.37 10.79
C TRP A 307 7.09 -24.06 11.57
N LEU A 308 8.00 -23.14 11.30
CA LEU A 308 8.08 -21.83 11.96
C LEU A 308 6.84 -20.99 11.67
N ILE A 309 6.39 -20.96 10.42
CA ILE A 309 5.17 -20.20 10.02
C ILE A 309 3.96 -20.81 10.71
N HIS A 310 3.76 -22.12 10.63
CA HIS A 310 2.60 -22.78 11.26
C HIS A 310 2.57 -22.59 12.77
N SER A 311 3.68 -22.84 13.45
CA SER A 311 3.78 -22.66 14.91
C SER A 311 3.61 -21.21 15.31
N GLY A 312 4.28 -20.28 14.63
CA GLY A 312 4.17 -18.84 14.89
C GLY A 312 2.76 -18.31 14.64
N THR A 313 2.13 -18.71 13.55
CA THR A 313 0.75 -18.33 13.22
C THR A 313 -0.22 -18.86 14.29
N THR A 314 -0.12 -20.12 14.64
CA THR A 314 -0.99 -20.74 15.67
C THR A 314 -0.86 -20.01 17.00
N ILE A 315 0.36 -19.78 17.49
CA ILE A 315 0.60 -19.09 18.75
C ILE A 315 0.04 -17.67 18.71
N LEU A 316 0.37 -16.89 17.68
CA LEU A 316 -0.02 -15.49 17.57
C LEU A 316 -1.54 -15.34 17.44
N PHE A 317 -2.21 -16.15 16.60
CA PHE A 317 -3.66 -16.10 16.49
C PHE A 317 -4.38 -16.61 17.73
N THR A 318 -3.86 -17.63 18.42
CA THR A 318 -4.43 -18.06 19.70
C THR A 318 -4.34 -16.96 20.75
N LEU A 319 -3.21 -16.24 20.83
CA LEU A 319 -3.05 -15.11 21.76
C LEU A 319 -3.94 -13.91 21.41
N THR A 320 -4.30 -13.72 20.15
CA THR A 320 -5.19 -12.62 19.72
C THR A 320 -6.68 -12.99 19.84
N ALA A 321 -7.02 -14.26 19.98
CA ALA A 321 -8.40 -14.75 20.16
C ALA A 321 -8.87 -14.70 21.61
N VAL A 322 -7.96 -14.53 22.56
CA VAL A 322 -8.21 -14.35 24.01
C VAL A 322 -8.26 -12.87 24.36
#